data_169399062d14a06f0edd87d5f7944df1
#
_entry.id   169399062d14a06f0edd87d5f7944df1
#
_cell.length_a   1.000
_cell.length_b   1.000
_cell.length_c   1.000
_cell.angle_alpha   90.00
_cell.angle_beta   90.00
_cell.angle_gamma   90.00
#
_symmetry.space_group_name_H-M   'P 1'
#
loop_
_entity.id
_entity.type
_entity.pdbx_description
1 polymer ?
#
loop_
_entity_poly.entity_id
_entity_poly.type
_entity_poly.pdbx_seq_one_letter_code
_entity_poly.pdbx_strand_id
1 'polypeptide(L)'
;VCSSDLVNDWGMFYGSWDDLLGAAGDVRTVTTNGEPAAEGLPASMGLTGWSKKDELPSKGGVFTLVLHGPSSRLTTNALVYLPTQYFQKGHENERFPVVETISSYPGDVPQLVDRLGYPAELEKQVKAGRARPMIMVFMKPTLAPPRDTECVDVPGGPQTLTFFSKDVPTLIKKELRTSDTGWGAMG
;
A
#
# COMPACT_ATOMS: atom_id res chain seq x y z
N VAL A 1 26.89 20.77 -12.31
CA VAL A 1 25.92 19.68 -12.23
C VAL A 1 26.27 18.91 -10.99
N CYS A 2 25.38 18.92 -9.98
CA CYS A 2 25.68 18.35 -8.68
C CYS A 2 25.55 16.83 -8.77
N SER A 3 26.54 16.12 -8.28
CA SER A 3 26.65 14.65 -8.28
C SER A 3 25.45 13.96 -7.56
N SER A 4 24.72 14.71 -6.74
CA SER A 4 23.54 14.24 -5.99
C SER A 4 22.35 13.88 -6.88
N ASP A 5 22.14 14.59 -7.98
CA ASP A 5 21.00 14.33 -8.88
C ASP A 5 21.16 12.99 -9.59
N LEU A 6 22.39 12.65 -10.00
CA LEU A 6 22.69 11.36 -10.64
C LEU A 6 22.49 10.16 -9.68
N VAL A 7 22.84 10.34 -8.41
CA VAL A 7 22.67 9.27 -7.42
C VAL A 7 21.19 9.09 -7.10
N ASN A 8 20.42 10.17 -6.98
CA ASN A 8 18.99 10.10 -6.78
C ASN A 8 18.28 9.50 -8.00
N ASP A 9 18.67 9.91 -9.21
CA ASP A 9 18.09 9.41 -10.46
C ASP A 9 18.38 7.90 -10.65
N TRP A 10 19.54 7.44 -10.19
CA TRP A 10 19.88 6.02 -10.19
C TRP A 10 19.20 5.22 -9.09
N GLY A 11 19.13 5.77 -7.89
CA GLY A 11 18.57 5.10 -6.70
C GLY A 11 17.09 5.34 -6.49
N MET A 12 16.53 6.39 -7.10
CA MET A 12 15.15 6.86 -6.86
C MET A 12 14.81 6.96 -5.36
N PHE A 13 15.75 7.50 -4.59
CA PHE A 13 15.58 7.67 -3.14
C PHE A 13 14.44 8.63 -2.80
N TYR A 14 14.25 9.63 -3.67
CA TYR A 14 13.16 10.60 -3.57
C TYR A 14 12.53 10.78 -4.95
N GLY A 15 11.21 10.62 -5.03
CA GLY A 15 10.46 10.76 -6.27
C GLY A 15 10.29 12.22 -6.73
N SER A 16 10.39 13.17 -5.79
CA SER A 16 10.27 14.60 -6.05
C SER A 16 10.91 15.42 -4.91
N TRP A 17 11.08 16.72 -5.14
CA TRP A 17 11.47 17.66 -4.07
C TRP A 17 10.45 17.69 -2.93
N ASP A 18 9.18 17.52 -3.24
CA ASP A 18 8.10 17.47 -2.25
C ASP A 18 8.22 16.22 -1.37
N ASP A 19 8.64 15.09 -1.94
CA ASP A 19 8.90 13.85 -1.21
C ASP A 19 10.14 14.01 -0.30
N LEU A 20 11.20 14.67 -0.77
CA LEU A 20 12.38 15.00 0.03
C LEU A 20 12.04 15.94 1.20
N LEU A 21 11.13 16.88 0.97
CA LEU A 21 10.70 17.87 1.96
C LEU A 21 9.50 17.40 2.80
N GLY A 22 8.98 16.20 2.54
CA GLY A 22 7.84 15.63 3.24
C GLY A 22 6.49 16.23 2.83
N ALA A 23 6.44 16.96 1.71
CA ALA A 23 5.20 17.46 1.13
C ALA A 23 4.63 16.40 0.18
N ALA A 24 3.48 15.81 0.53
CA ALA A 24 2.82 14.81 -0.28
C ALA A 24 2.36 15.43 -1.62
N GLY A 25 2.97 15.01 -2.72
CA GLY A 25 2.47 15.28 -4.06
C GLY A 25 1.15 14.55 -4.33
N ASP A 26 0.42 15.08 -5.28
CA ASP A 26 -0.97 14.78 -5.66
C ASP A 26 -1.19 13.29 -6.02
N VAL A 27 -1.27 12.42 -5.01
CA VAL A 27 -1.69 11.03 -5.14
C VAL A 27 -3.11 10.93 -4.62
N ARG A 28 -4.02 10.31 -5.37
CA ARG A 28 -5.42 10.09 -4.93
C ARG A 28 -5.41 9.39 -3.57
N THR A 29 -5.65 10.15 -2.52
CA THR A 29 -5.57 9.68 -1.14
C THR A 29 -6.94 9.18 -0.69
N VAL A 30 -7.04 7.93 -0.35
CA VAL A 30 -8.18 7.36 0.36
C VAL A 30 -7.85 7.37 1.85
N THR A 31 -8.62 8.10 2.64
CA THR A 31 -8.37 8.26 4.08
C THR A 31 -9.19 7.23 4.87
N THR A 32 -8.54 6.45 5.72
CA THR A 32 -9.18 5.44 6.58
C THR A 32 -9.81 6.00 7.86
N ASN A 33 -10.01 7.31 7.96
CA ASN A 33 -10.62 7.95 9.11
C ASN A 33 -12.13 8.04 8.92
N GLY A 34 -12.88 7.09 9.41
CA GLY A 34 -14.27 7.12 9.85
C GLY A 34 -15.28 8.17 9.33
N GLU A 35 -14.92 8.99 8.40
CA GLU A 35 -15.85 9.82 7.66
C GLU A 35 -16.62 8.96 6.66
N PRO A 36 -17.92 9.17 6.48
CA PRO A 36 -18.72 8.37 5.57
C PRO A 36 -18.10 8.44 4.18
N ALA A 37 -17.85 7.25 3.60
CA ALA A 37 -17.42 7.11 2.23
C ALA A 37 -18.19 8.08 1.33
N ALA A 38 -17.47 8.84 0.52
CA ALA A 38 -18.11 9.63 -0.51
C ALA A 38 -19.09 8.72 -1.27
N GLU A 39 -20.35 9.12 -1.33
CA GLU A 39 -21.42 8.33 -1.95
C GLU A 39 -20.99 7.86 -3.34
N GLY A 40 -20.70 6.58 -3.49
CA GLY A 40 -20.40 6.13 -4.83
C GLY A 40 -19.90 4.73 -5.07
N LEU A 41 -19.32 4.06 -4.10
CA LEU A 41 -19.05 2.63 -4.23
C LEU A 41 -20.08 1.84 -3.44
N PRO A 42 -20.58 0.73 -3.99
CA PRO A 42 -21.32 -0.19 -3.16
C PRO A 42 -20.41 -0.63 -2.01
N ALA A 43 -20.93 -0.55 -0.78
CA ALA A 43 -20.22 -1.04 0.42
C ALA A 43 -19.69 -2.49 0.24
N SER A 44 -20.27 -3.22 -0.72
CA SER A 44 -19.85 -4.56 -1.15
C SER A 44 -18.47 -4.62 -1.78
N MET A 45 -17.87 -3.50 -2.20
CA MET A 45 -16.53 -3.52 -2.80
C MET A 45 -15.40 -3.27 -1.80
N GLY A 46 -15.70 -2.85 -0.57
CA GLY A 46 -14.70 -2.69 0.48
C GLY A 46 -13.63 -1.62 0.22
N LEU A 47 -13.92 -0.66 -0.66
CA LEU A 47 -13.09 0.52 -0.89
C LEU A 47 -13.86 1.74 -0.39
N THR A 48 -13.48 2.26 0.75
CA THR A 48 -13.99 3.54 1.25
C THR A 48 -13.24 4.69 0.54
N GLY A 49 -13.96 5.66 -0.01
CA GLY A 49 -13.35 6.86 -0.62
C GLY A 49 -13.23 6.86 -2.14
N TRP A 50 -13.78 5.90 -2.83
CA TRP A 50 -13.89 5.96 -4.29
C TRP A 50 -15.04 6.89 -4.70
N SER A 51 -14.79 7.82 -5.63
CA SER A 51 -15.83 8.73 -6.14
C SER A 51 -16.67 8.08 -7.23
N LYS A 52 -18.00 8.34 -7.23
CA LYS A 52 -18.94 7.91 -8.30
C LYS A 52 -18.54 8.34 -9.72
N LYS A 53 -17.67 9.34 -9.84
CA LYS A 53 -17.18 9.83 -11.13
C LYS A 53 -16.05 8.98 -11.72
N ASP A 54 -15.44 8.12 -10.91
CA ASP A 54 -14.37 7.27 -11.36
C ASP A 54 -14.96 5.92 -11.79
N GLU A 55 -14.88 5.59 -13.06
CA GLU A 55 -15.21 4.25 -13.54
C GLU A 55 -14.33 3.24 -12.81
N LEU A 56 -14.92 2.13 -12.38
CA LEU A 56 -14.15 1.03 -11.78
C LEU A 56 -13.12 0.56 -12.81
N PRO A 57 -11.86 0.36 -12.40
CA PRO A 57 -10.85 -0.13 -13.33
C PRO A 57 -11.30 -1.48 -13.88
N SER A 58 -11.30 -1.62 -15.20
CA SER A 58 -11.54 -2.90 -15.87
C SER A 58 -10.38 -3.89 -15.67
N LYS A 59 -9.30 -3.41 -15.08
CA LYS A 59 -8.06 -4.16 -14.76
C LYS A 59 -7.66 -3.83 -13.33
N GLY A 60 -6.80 -4.65 -12.75
CA GLY A 60 -6.18 -4.37 -11.46
C GLY A 60 -5.49 -3.00 -11.44
N GLY A 61 -5.32 -2.42 -10.26
CA GLY A 61 -4.76 -1.09 -10.11
C GLY A 61 -4.05 -0.89 -8.79
N VAL A 62 -3.26 0.18 -8.73
CA VAL A 62 -2.56 0.62 -7.53
C VAL A 62 -3.24 1.87 -6.99
N PHE A 63 -3.50 1.86 -5.69
CA PHE A 63 -4.22 2.91 -4.96
C PHE A 63 -3.41 3.34 -3.76
N THR A 64 -3.58 4.57 -3.30
CA THR A 64 -2.98 5.02 -2.04
C THR A 64 -3.98 4.91 -0.89
N LEU A 65 -3.53 4.31 0.20
CA LEU A 65 -4.24 4.31 1.48
C LEU A 65 -3.41 5.04 2.53
N VAL A 66 -4.04 5.91 3.31
CA VAL A 66 -3.44 6.45 4.52
C VAL A 66 -3.80 5.52 5.68
N LEU A 67 -2.79 4.93 6.28
CA LEU A 67 -2.96 3.99 7.39
C LEU A 67 -2.64 4.70 8.70
N HIS A 68 -3.63 4.80 9.59
CA HIS A 68 -3.49 5.35 10.94
C HIS A 68 -3.57 4.22 11.96
N GLY A 69 -2.43 3.82 12.49
CA GLY A 69 -2.32 2.71 13.44
C GLY A 69 -2.91 3.04 14.80
N PRO A 70 -4.01 2.39 15.23
CA PRO A 70 -4.64 2.68 16.51
C PRO A 70 -3.81 2.22 17.70
N SER A 71 -2.99 1.20 17.56
CA SER A 71 -2.13 0.67 18.63
C SER A 71 -0.78 1.38 18.68
N SER A 72 -0.12 1.52 17.55
CA SER A 72 1.20 2.14 17.42
C SER A 72 1.19 3.66 17.43
N ARG A 73 0.05 4.27 17.05
CA ARG A 73 -0.12 5.70 16.77
C ARG A 73 0.74 6.22 15.62
N LEU A 74 1.25 5.33 14.79
CA LEU A 74 2.00 5.69 13.59
C LEU A 74 1.05 5.88 12.41
N THR A 75 1.47 6.72 11.48
CA THR A 75 0.73 7.00 10.25
C THR A 75 1.66 6.88 9.07
N THR A 76 1.21 6.23 8.00
CA THR A 76 1.95 6.17 6.75
C THR A 76 1.03 6.10 5.55
N ASN A 77 1.54 6.52 4.41
CA ASN A 77 0.92 6.24 3.12
C ASN A 77 1.38 4.86 2.64
N ALA A 78 0.44 4.01 2.27
CA ALA A 78 0.70 2.73 1.63
C ALA A 78 0.20 2.77 0.18
N LEU A 79 0.95 2.17 -0.73
CA LEU A 79 0.41 1.83 -2.05
C LEU A 79 -0.21 0.44 -1.96
N VAL A 80 -1.43 0.30 -2.44
CA VAL A 80 -2.17 -0.96 -2.40
C VAL A 80 -2.53 -1.38 -3.82
N TYR A 81 -2.00 -2.50 -4.25
CA TYR A 81 -2.41 -3.14 -5.49
C TYR A 81 -3.61 -4.05 -5.25
N LEU A 82 -4.64 -3.87 -6.04
CA LEU A 82 -5.82 -4.71 -6.10
C LEU A 82 -5.84 -5.47 -7.45
N PRO A 83 -6.00 -6.80 -7.43
CA PRO A 83 -5.96 -7.60 -8.65
C PRO A 83 -7.18 -7.35 -9.54
N THR A 84 -7.07 -7.69 -10.82
CA THR A 84 -8.15 -7.53 -11.80
C THR A 84 -9.45 -8.17 -11.32
N GLN A 85 -9.39 -9.34 -10.70
CA GLN A 85 -10.55 -10.09 -10.18
C GLN A 85 -11.30 -9.31 -9.08
N TYR A 86 -10.61 -8.40 -8.39
CA TYR A 86 -11.25 -7.55 -7.36
C TYR A 86 -12.40 -6.70 -7.93
N PHE A 87 -12.35 -6.36 -9.21
CA PHE A 87 -13.33 -5.50 -9.89
C PHE A 87 -14.25 -6.23 -10.85
N GLN A 88 -14.04 -7.53 -11.06
CA GLN A 88 -14.82 -8.32 -12.01
C GLN A 88 -16.17 -8.75 -11.44
N LYS A 89 -17.19 -8.74 -12.29
CA LYS A 89 -18.50 -9.31 -11.98
C LYS A 89 -18.39 -10.81 -11.71
N GLY A 90 -19.08 -11.27 -10.69
CA GLY A 90 -19.03 -12.66 -10.22
C GLY A 90 -17.98 -12.91 -9.15
N HIS A 91 -17.12 -11.93 -8.86
CA HIS A 91 -16.09 -12.00 -7.82
C HIS A 91 -16.38 -11.07 -6.62
N GLU A 92 -17.59 -10.56 -6.50
CA GLU A 92 -17.96 -9.57 -5.47
C GLU A 92 -17.79 -10.10 -4.03
N ASN A 93 -17.97 -11.40 -3.85
CA ASN A 93 -17.83 -12.07 -2.56
C ASN A 93 -16.46 -12.73 -2.38
N GLU A 94 -15.60 -12.67 -3.38
CA GLU A 94 -14.26 -13.25 -3.28
C GLU A 94 -13.39 -12.46 -2.32
N ARG A 95 -12.66 -13.20 -1.48
CA ARG A 95 -11.68 -12.65 -0.53
C ARG A 95 -10.29 -13.04 -0.95
N PHE A 96 -9.39 -12.08 -0.89
CA PHE A 96 -8.05 -12.21 -1.46
C PHE A 96 -7.00 -12.34 -0.36
N PRO A 97 -5.99 -13.21 -0.52
CA PRO A 97 -4.81 -13.21 0.32
C PRO A 97 -4.08 -11.88 0.21
N VAL A 98 -3.29 -11.55 1.22
CA VAL A 98 -2.58 -10.26 1.32
C VAL A 98 -1.09 -10.50 1.50
N VAL A 99 -0.28 -9.73 0.80
CA VAL A 99 1.18 -9.67 1.02
C VAL A 99 1.54 -8.23 1.38
N GLU A 100 2.06 -8.05 2.58
CA GLU A 100 2.70 -6.82 3.00
C GLU A 100 4.11 -6.79 2.42
N THR A 101 4.41 -5.76 1.64
CA THR A 101 5.70 -5.61 0.97
C THR A 101 6.37 -4.37 1.50
N ILE A 102 7.46 -4.55 2.24
CA ILE A 102 8.20 -3.47 2.86
C ILE A 102 9.41 -3.16 1.99
N SER A 103 9.55 -1.90 1.57
CA SER A 103 10.69 -1.50 0.75
C SER A 103 12.00 -1.58 1.54
N SER A 104 13.12 -1.70 0.85
CA SER A 104 14.44 -1.55 1.48
C SER A 104 14.67 -0.11 1.95
N TYR A 105 15.50 0.05 2.97
CA TYR A 105 16.02 1.37 3.33
C TYR A 105 17.36 1.62 2.57
N PRO A 106 17.56 2.79 1.98
CA PRO A 106 16.71 4.00 1.92
C PRO A 106 15.71 4.03 0.74
N GLY A 107 15.40 2.90 0.13
CA GLY A 107 14.52 2.81 -1.04
C GLY A 107 13.10 3.33 -0.82
N ASP A 108 12.43 3.65 -1.92
CA ASP A 108 11.07 4.16 -1.91
C ASP A 108 10.05 3.15 -2.46
N VAL A 109 8.80 3.27 -2.02
CA VAL A 109 7.69 2.39 -2.39
C VAL A 109 7.38 2.40 -3.89
N PRO A 110 7.36 3.56 -4.60
CA PRO A 110 7.15 3.58 -6.04
C PRO A 110 8.11 2.69 -6.84
N GLN A 111 9.33 2.48 -6.36
CA GLN A 111 10.28 1.58 -7.04
C GLN A 111 9.78 0.14 -7.14
N LEU A 112 9.07 -0.34 -6.12
CA LEU A 112 8.51 -1.70 -6.11
C LEU A 112 7.40 -1.85 -7.15
N VAL A 113 6.65 -0.79 -7.38
CA VAL A 113 5.52 -0.76 -8.32
C VAL A 113 6.01 -0.50 -9.75
N ASP A 114 6.76 0.58 -9.96
CA ASP A 114 7.07 1.09 -11.30
C ASP A 114 8.33 0.43 -11.89
N ARG A 115 9.41 0.37 -11.10
CA ARG A 115 10.70 -0.13 -11.58
C ARG A 115 10.83 -1.65 -11.50
N LEU A 116 10.48 -2.23 -10.36
CA LEU A 116 10.51 -3.68 -10.16
C LEU A 116 9.25 -4.36 -10.69
N GLY A 117 8.16 -3.61 -10.90
CA GLY A 117 6.97 -4.07 -11.58
C GLY A 117 6.23 -5.20 -10.85
N TYR A 118 6.29 -5.25 -9.52
CA TYR A 118 5.66 -6.34 -8.73
C TYR A 118 4.19 -6.58 -9.08
N PRO A 119 3.32 -5.54 -9.21
CA PRO A 119 1.95 -5.74 -9.63
C PRO A 119 1.82 -6.36 -11.03
N ALA A 120 2.63 -5.89 -11.98
CA ALA A 120 2.61 -6.37 -13.35
C ALA A 120 3.08 -7.84 -13.46
N GLU A 121 4.13 -8.19 -12.72
CA GLU A 121 4.62 -9.57 -12.69
C GLU A 121 3.61 -10.49 -12.00
N LEU A 122 2.99 -10.07 -10.91
CA LEU A 122 1.91 -10.83 -10.27
C LEU A 122 0.76 -11.09 -11.24
N GLU A 123 0.27 -10.06 -11.95
CA GLU A 123 -0.77 -10.22 -12.96
C GLU A 123 -0.40 -11.25 -14.03
N LYS A 124 0.84 -11.22 -14.50
CA LYS A 124 1.38 -12.19 -15.47
C LYS A 124 1.38 -13.61 -14.90
N GLN A 125 1.80 -13.79 -13.65
CA GLN A 125 1.81 -15.09 -12.98
C GLN A 125 0.38 -15.62 -12.76
N VAL A 126 -0.55 -14.74 -12.39
CA VAL A 126 -1.98 -15.08 -12.22
C VAL A 126 -2.59 -15.54 -13.56
N LYS A 127 -2.37 -14.77 -14.63
CA LYS A 127 -2.83 -15.15 -15.98
C LYS A 127 -2.26 -16.48 -16.48
N ALA A 128 -1.05 -16.80 -16.06
CA ALA A 128 -0.39 -18.07 -16.39
C ALA A 128 -0.80 -19.24 -15.47
N GLY A 129 -1.71 -19.00 -14.50
CA GLY A 129 -2.14 -20.02 -13.54
C GLY A 129 -1.08 -20.45 -12.53
N ARG A 130 0.01 -19.68 -12.39
CA ARG A 130 1.12 -19.97 -11.46
C ARG A 130 1.01 -19.26 -10.11
N ALA A 131 0.15 -18.26 -10.01
CA ALA A 131 -0.15 -17.57 -8.77
C ALA A 131 -1.66 -17.37 -8.61
N ARG A 132 -2.11 -17.20 -7.36
CA ARG A 132 -3.47 -16.75 -7.07
C ARG A 132 -3.55 -15.23 -7.10
N PRO A 133 -4.69 -14.64 -7.48
CA PRO A 133 -4.90 -13.22 -7.29
C PRO A 133 -4.71 -12.86 -5.82
N MET A 134 -3.97 -11.78 -5.54
CA MET A 134 -3.73 -11.33 -4.18
C MET A 134 -3.63 -9.81 -4.10
N ILE A 135 -3.88 -9.26 -2.94
CA ILE A 135 -3.67 -7.86 -2.61
C ILE A 135 -2.20 -7.70 -2.19
N MET A 136 -1.54 -6.65 -2.69
CA MET A 136 -0.20 -6.30 -2.21
C MET A 136 -0.27 -4.92 -1.54
N VAL A 137 0.33 -4.80 -0.36
CA VAL A 137 0.39 -3.56 0.41
C VAL A 137 1.85 -3.14 0.52
N PHE A 138 2.22 -2.09 -0.17
CA PHE A 138 3.59 -1.59 -0.25
C PHE A 138 3.80 -0.46 0.75
N MET A 139 4.80 -0.56 1.59
CA MET A 139 5.10 0.41 2.64
C MET A 139 6.59 0.65 2.79
N LYS A 140 6.96 1.83 3.32
CA LYS A 140 8.34 2.14 3.73
C LYS A 140 8.63 1.50 5.09
N PRO A 141 9.86 1.05 5.36
CA PRO A 141 10.26 0.54 6.68
C PRO A 141 10.35 1.68 7.70
N THR A 142 10.74 2.88 7.27
CA THR A 142 10.98 4.05 8.12
C THR A 142 9.70 4.84 8.32
N LEU A 143 8.99 4.56 9.41
CA LEU A 143 7.70 5.19 9.74
C LEU A 143 7.85 6.43 10.62
N ALA A 144 9.02 6.69 11.17
CA ALA A 144 9.31 7.83 12.05
C ALA A 144 10.65 8.48 11.69
N PRO A 145 10.76 9.08 10.48
CA PRO A 145 12.01 9.69 10.04
C PRO A 145 12.47 10.80 11.03
N PRO A 146 13.77 11.04 11.15
CA PRO A 146 14.87 10.41 10.40
C PRO A 146 15.36 9.07 10.99
N ARG A 147 14.68 8.53 12.00
CA ARG A 147 15.09 7.30 12.67
C ARG A 147 14.68 6.09 11.85
N ASP A 148 15.63 5.27 11.50
CA ASP A 148 15.37 3.89 11.11
C ASP A 148 15.14 3.06 12.38
N THR A 149 14.02 2.36 12.43
CA THR A 149 13.60 1.55 13.58
C THR A 149 13.83 0.06 13.33
N GLU A 150 14.38 -0.31 12.17
CA GLU A 150 14.63 -1.72 11.78
C GLU A 150 13.40 -2.61 11.98
N CYS A 151 12.20 -2.05 11.77
CA CYS A 151 10.89 -2.70 11.98
C CYS A 151 10.66 -3.24 13.41
N VAL A 152 11.34 -2.72 14.42
CA VAL A 152 11.13 -3.10 15.83
C VAL A 152 10.42 -2.02 16.63
N ASP A 153 9.81 -2.42 17.75
CA ASP A 153 9.24 -1.47 18.71
C ASP A 153 10.34 -0.88 19.58
N VAL A 154 10.42 0.45 19.61
CA VAL A 154 11.43 1.17 20.40
C VAL A 154 10.82 1.54 21.75
N PRO A 155 11.41 1.14 22.88
CA PRO A 155 10.93 1.53 24.21
C PRO A 155 10.85 3.05 24.36
N GLY A 156 9.65 3.57 24.64
CA GLY A 156 9.38 5.01 24.74
C GLY A 156 9.47 5.77 23.41
N GLY A 157 9.50 5.05 22.30
CA GLY A 157 9.60 5.58 20.94
C GLY A 157 8.61 4.95 19.96
N PRO A 158 8.90 5.00 18.65
CA PRO A 158 8.03 4.45 17.61
C PRO A 158 7.78 2.94 17.79
N GLN A 159 6.52 2.53 17.64
CA GLN A 159 6.09 1.13 17.78
C GLN A 159 5.90 0.52 16.38
N THR A 160 7.01 0.33 15.66
CA THR A 160 7.00 -0.03 14.25
C THR A 160 6.60 -1.49 14.02
N LEU A 161 7.08 -2.41 14.85
CA LEU A 161 6.65 -3.82 14.78
C LEU A 161 5.15 -3.94 15.05
N THR A 162 4.65 -3.26 16.07
CA THR A 162 3.21 -3.20 16.38
C THR A 162 2.41 -2.65 15.20
N PHE A 163 2.92 -1.63 14.50
CA PHE A 163 2.26 -1.10 13.32
C PHE A 163 2.13 -2.16 12.23
N PHE A 164 3.24 -2.76 11.79
CA PHE A 164 3.22 -3.73 10.70
C PHE A 164 2.48 -5.02 11.06
N SER A 165 2.68 -5.56 12.26
CA SER A 165 2.12 -6.87 12.62
C SER A 165 0.68 -6.84 13.13
N LYS A 166 0.19 -5.69 13.60
CA LYS A 166 -1.14 -5.58 14.22
C LYS A 166 -2.02 -4.55 13.55
N ASP A 167 -1.52 -3.32 13.41
CA ASP A 167 -2.36 -2.22 12.91
C ASP A 167 -2.65 -2.38 11.42
N VAL A 168 -1.63 -2.67 10.60
CA VAL A 168 -1.80 -2.85 9.15
C VAL A 168 -2.79 -3.98 8.84
N PRO A 169 -2.64 -5.22 9.37
CA PRO A 169 -3.62 -6.27 9.11
C PRO A 169 -5.04 -5.89 9.54
N THR A 170 -5.18 -5.21 10.68
CA THR A 170 -6.50 -4.77 11.18
C THR A 170 -7.14 -3.76 10.24
N LEU A 171 -6.39 -2.75 9.81
CA LEU A 171 -6.87 -1.71 8.91
C LEU A 171 -7.21 -2.26 7.51
N ILE A 172 -6.32 -3.06 6.95
CA ILE A 172 -6.52 -3.65 5.62
C ILE A 172 -7.73 -4.60 5.61
N LYS A 173 -7.92 -5.42 6.66
CA LYS A 173 -9.11 -6.27 6.80
C LYS A 173 -10.41 -5.48 6.90
N LYS A 174 -10.36 -4.32 7.52
CA LYS A 174 -11.52 -3.44 7.65
C LYS A 174 -11.92 -2.81 6.31
N GLU A 175 -10.93 -2.40 5.53
CA GLU A 175 -11.15 -1.61 4.31
C GLU A 175 -11.29 -2.46 3.03
N LEU A 176 -10.71 -3.67 3.00
CA LEU A 176 -10.63 -4.48 1.80
C LEU A 176 -11.18 -5.90 1.99
N ARG A 177 -11.57 -6.52 0.90
CA ARG A 177 -12.03 -7.92 0.86
C ARG A 177 -10.85 -8.88 0.98
N THR A 178 -10.37 -9.07 2.19
CA THR A 178 -9.24 -9.94 2.49
C THR A 178 -9.69 -11.31 2.99
N SER A 179 -8.94 -12.35 2.69
CA SER A 179 -9.15 -13.67 3.30
C SER A 179 -8.57 -13.70 4.72
N ASP A 180 -9.13 -14.56 5.56
CA ASP A 180 -8.61 -14.77 6.92
C ASP A 180 -7.30 -15.57 6.95
N THR A 181 -7.00 -16.24 5.84
CA THR A 181 -5.78 -17.02 5.64
C THR A 181 -4.99 -16.49 4.45
N GLY A 182 -3.70 -16.81 4.39
CA GLY A 182 -2.86 -16.39 3.26
C GLY A 182 -2.33 -14.97 3.39
N TRP A 183 -2.03 -14.55 4.61
CA TRP A 183 -1.24 -13.35 4.89
C TRP A 183 0.23 -13.67 4.88
N GLY A 184 1.02 -12.85 4.22
CA GLY A 184 2.46 -12.93 4.16
C GLY A 184 3.12 -11.57 4.23
N ALA A 185 4.40 -11.55 4.57
CA ALA A 185 5.23 -10.36 4.52
C ALA A 185 6.45 -10.63 3.63
N MET A 186 6.90 -9.62 2.92
CA MET A 186 8.05 -9.64 2.03
C MET A 186 8.79 -8.30 2.14
N GLY A 187 10.13 -8.34 2.11
CA GLY A 187 11.00 -7.17 2.17
C GLY A 187 12.35 -7.43 1.52
#